data_601aa80c377b8df323bdb3b4d65130ca
#
_entry.id   601aa80c377b8df323bdb3b4d65130ca
#
_cell.length_a   1.000
_cell.length_b   1.000
_cell.length_c   1.000
_cell.angle_alpha   90.00
_cell.angle_beta   90.00
_cell.angle_gamma   90.00
#
_symmetry.space_group_name_H-M   'P 1'
#
loop_
_entity.id
_entity.type
_entity.pdbx_description
1 polymer ?
#
loop_
_entity_poly.entity_id
_entity_poly.type
_entity_poly.pdbx_seq_one_letter_code
_entity_poly.pdbx_strand_id
1 'polypeptide(L)'
;VDKHHELFSSQQRLGGITLGGIAREDDDAFALPMFIQEDPPKHDKQRKVVTPMFIPRNLAELEPLIRQRAGQILDDLPINEEFNWVKHVSVELTGQMLATLFDVPQEDRLKLVHWSDTVQNLGDPEFFETPEQGFQELFACLAYFTEFYEARKKAPPKFDLISMLAHDESTKDMSPQELLGNIILLIVGGNDTTRNSISGGVL
;
A
#
# COMPACT_ATOMS: atom_id res chain seq x y z
N VAL A 1 2.92 -20.54 -15.01
CA VAL A 1 2.60 -19.18 -15.52
C VAL A 1 3.62 -18.21 -14.96
N ASP A 2 3.66 -17.99 -13.66
CA ASP A 2 4.46 -16.94 -13.00
C ASP A 2 6.00 -17.03 -13.21
N LYS A 3 6.52 -18.22 -13.55
CA LYS A 3 7.95 -18.43 -13.79
C LYS A 3 8.39 -18.22 -15.24
N HIS A 4 7.44 -17.95 -16.12
CA HIS A 4 7.65 -17.80 -17.56
C HIS A 4 7.31 -16.40 -18.02
N HIS A 5 7.96 -15.39 -17.42
CA HIS A 5 7.72 -13.98 -17.74
C HIS A 5 8.01 -13.64 -19.20
N GLU A 6 8.87 -14.41 -19.87
CA GLU A 6 9.13 -14.27 -21.30
C GLU A 6 7.91 -14.59 -22.18
N LEU A 7 6.92 -15.35 -21.65
CA LEU A 7 5.65 -15.67 -22.31
C LEU A 7 4.48 -14.93 -21.71
N PHE A 8 4.53 -14.69 -20.39
CA PHE A 8 3.45 -14.07 -19.59
C PHE A 8 4.01 -12.84 -18.86
N SER A 9 4.29 -11.80 -19.63
CA SER A 9 4.85 -10.55 -19.11
C SER A 9 3.84 -9.82 -18.22
N SER A 10 4.34 -9.25 -17.12
CA SER A 10 3.57 -8.34 -16.25
C SER A 10 3.69 -6.88 -16.67
N GLN A 11 4.45 -6.58 -17.72
CA GLN A 11 4.71 -5.20 -18.14
C GLN A 11 3.43 -4.49 -18.60
N GLN A 12 3.23 -3.27 -18.08
CA GLN A 12 2.08 -2.43 -18.39
C GLN A 12 1.88 -2.23 -19.90
N ARG A 13 2.95 -1.97 -20.65
CA ARG A 13 2.91 -1.80 -22.12
C ARG A 13 2.35 -2.99 -22.90
N LEU A 14 2.27 -4.18 -22.28
CA LEU A 14 1.74 -5.40 -22.86
C LEU A 14 0.36 -5.77 -22.29
N GLY A 15 -0.32 -4.80 -21.64
CA GLY A 15 -1.61 -5.02 -21.00
C GLY A 15 -1.53 -5.64 -19.61
N GLY A 16 -0.36 -5.59 -18.95
CA GLY A 16 -0.01 -6.23 -17.70
C GLY A 16 -0.95 -6.02 -16.51
N ILE A 17 -0.45 -6.23 -15.30
CA ILE A 17 -1.23 -6.09 -14.06
C ILE A 17 -1.47 -4.61 -13.76
N THR A 18 -2.73 -4.21 -13.53
CA THR A 18 -3.10 -2.84 -13.14
C THR A 18 -3.91 -2.84 -11.86
N LEU A 19 -3.76 -1.78 -11.05
CA LEU A 19 -4.63 -1.50 -9.91
C LEU A 19 -5.67 -0.44 -10.33
N GLY A 20 -6.95 -0.67 -10.00
CA GLY A 20 -8.00 0.32 -10.18
C GLY A 20 -8.33 0.73 -11.62
N GLY A 21 -8.01 -0.09 -12.62
CA GLY A 21 -8.37 0.19 -14.02
C GLY A 21 -7.64 1.40 -14.64
N ILE A 22 -6.53 1.85 -14.06
CA ILE A 22 -5.75 3.04 -14.48
C ILE A 22 -5.02 2.85 -15.82
N ALA A 23 -5.03 1.66 -16.41
CA ALA A 23 -4.42 1.42 -17.70
C ALA A 23 -5.46 1.52 -18.82
N ARG A 24 -5.62 2.69 -19.40
CA ARG A 24 -6.14 2.85 -20.77
C ARG A 24 -4.97 3.13 -21.70
N GLU A 25 -4.92 2.44 -22.82
CA GLU A 25 -3.86 2.58 -23.85
C GLU A 25 -3.66 4.02 -24.35
N ASP A 26 -4.63 4.91 -24.12
CA ASP A 26 -4.65 6.29 -24.63
C ASP A 26 -4.28 7.35 -23.58
N ASP A 27 -4.03 6.98 -22.31
CA ASP A 27 -3.72 7.94 -21.24
C ASP A 27 -2.33 7.70 -20.64
N ASP A 28 -1.28 8.01 -21.38
CA ASP A 28 0.10 8.12 -20.87
C ASP A 28 0.25 9.18 -19.76
N ALA A 29 -0.77 10.00 -19.54
CA ALA A 29 -0.70 11.17 -18.65
C ALA A 29 -0.68 10.81 -17.17
N PHE A 30 -1.16 9.62 -16.74
CA PHE A 30 -1.21 9.24 -15.34
C PHE A 30 -0.90 7.76 -15.08
N ALA A 31 0.13 7.24 -15.74
CA ALA A 31 0.65 5.92 -15.39
C ALA A 31 1.32 5.98 -14.02
N LEU A 32 0.96 5.06 -13.12
CA LEU A 32 1.67 4.81 -11.87
C LEU A 32 2.55 3.56 -12.04
N PRO A 33 3.83 3.73 -12.39
CA PRO A 33 4.74 2.58 -12.52
C PRO A 33 4.91 1.90 -11.16
N MET A 34 4.70 0.58 -11.12
CA MET A 34 4.81 -0.23 -9.91
C MET A 34 5.69 -1.44 -10.20
N PHE A 35 6.45 -1.92 -9.22
CA PHE A 35 7.31 -3.08 -9.46
C PHE A 35 6.52 -4.36 -9.84
N ILE A 36 5.24 -4.47 -9.46
CA ILE A 36 4.38 -5.59 -9.87
C ILE A 36 4.10 -5.59 -11.38
N GLN A 37 4.26 -4.44 -12.04
CA GLN A 37 4.07 -4.25 -13.49
C GLN A 37 5.37 -4.36 -14.27
N GLU A 38 6.43 -4.81 -13.64
CA GLU A 38 7.75 -4.96 -14.24
C GLU A 38 8.11 -6.42 -14.39
N ASP A 39 8.89 -6.74 -15.39
CA ASP A 39 9.51 -8.05 -15.54
C ASP A 39 10.92 -8.09 -14.90
N PRO A 40 11.48 -9.28 -14.62
CA PRO A 40 12.89 -9.38 -14.25
C PRO A 40 13.82 -8.74 -15.30
N PRO A 41 14.91 -8.10 -14.90
CA PRO A 41 15.46 -8.03 -13.54
C PRO A 41 14.98 -6.86 -12.69
N LYS A 42 14.18 -5.92 -13.23
CA LYS A 42 13.75 -4.71 -12.49
C LYS A 42 12.78 -5.08 -11.36
N HIS A 43 11.78 -5.90 -11.67
CA HIS A 43 10.85 -6.46 -10.66
C HIS A 43 11.61 -7.05 -9.47
N ASP A 44 12.55 -7.96 -9.73
CA ASP A 44 13.24 -8.70 -8.67
C ASP A 44 14.09 -7.79 -7.79
N LYS A 45 14.74 -6.79 -8.39
CA LYS A 45 15.53 -5.81 -7.66
C LYS A 45 14.66 -4.97 -6.71
N GLN A 46 13.57 -4.40 -7.20
CA GLN A 46 12.70 -3.55 -6.40
C GLN A 46 11.93 -4.35 -5.34
N ARG A 47 11.39 -5.52 -5.69
CA ARG A 47 10.71 -6.40 -4.73
C ARG A 47 11.64 -6.85 -3.60
N LYS A 48 12.90 -7.15 -3.92
CA LYS A 48 13.92 -7.56 -2.93
C LYS A 48 14.12 -6.52 -1.84
N VAL A 49 13.96 -5.22 -2.15
CA VAL A 49 14.10 -4.12 -1.18
C VAL A 49 13.16 -4.29 0.00
N VAL A 50 11.89 -4.57 -0.28
CA VAL A 50 10.82 -4.66 0.75
C VAL A 50 10.66 -6.07 1.32
N THR A 51 11.22 -7.09 0.67
CA THR A 51 11.11 -8.50 1.09
C THR A 51 11.53 -8.73 2.56
N PRO A 52 12.60 -8.11 3.10
CA PRO A 52 13.00 -8.31 4.49
C PRO A 52 11.90 -7.99 5.51
N MET A 53 11.01 -7.05 5.20
CA MET A 53 9.88 -6.69 6.09
C MET A 53 8.95 -7.90 6.32
N PHE A 54 8.80 -8.77 5.34
CA PHE A 54 7.79 -9.83 5.28
C PHE A 54 8.34 -11.25 5.47
N ILE A 55 9.62 -11.41 5.83
CA ILE A 55 10.17 -12.74 6.13
C ILE A 55 9.63 -13.26 7.47
N PRO A 56 9.49 -14.61 7.65
CA PRO A 56 8.86 -15.19 8.85
C PRO A 56 9.48 -14.71 10.17
N ARG A 57 10.80 -14.53 10.21
CA ARG A 57 11.49 -14.05 11.42
C ARG A 57 11.00 -12.66 11.84
N ASN A 58 10.92 -11.72 10.90
CA ASN A 58 10.55 -10.34 11.18
C ASN A 58 9.03 -10.21 11.43
N LEU A 59 8.22 -11.05 10.77
CA LEU A 59 6.79 -11.15 11.07
C LEU A 59 6.54 -11.68 12.50
N ALA A 60 7.34 -12.62 12.97
CA ALA A 60 7.24 -13.12 14.34
C ALA A 60 7.55 -12.02 15.39
N GLU A 61 8.40 -11.04 15.05
CA GLU A 61 8.68 -9.89 15.93
C GLU A 61 7.48 -8.91 15.98
N LEU A 62 6.64 -8.87 14.95
CA LEU A 62 5.41 -8.06 14.92
C LEU A 62 4.22 -8.74 15.60
N GLU A 63 4.23 -10.06 15.79
CA GLU A 63 3.10 -10.81 16.36
C GLU A 63 2.62 -10.27 17.72
N PRO A 64 3.51 -9.97 18.71
CA PRO A 64 3.07 -9.42 19.99
C PRO A 64 2.32 -8.08 19.84
N LEU A 65 2.80 -7.22 18.95
CA LEU A 65 2.16 -5.93 18.68
C LEU A 65 0.80 -6.10 18.00
N ILE A 66 0.71 -7.00 17.02
CA ILE A 66 -0.55 -7.32 16.33
C ILE A 66 -1.58 -7.85 17.34
N ARG A 67 -1.16 -8.77 18.21
CA ARG A 67 -2.01 -9.35 19.26
C ARG A 67 -2.49 -8.31 20.26
N GLN A 68 -1.60 -7.43 20.69
CA GLN A 68 -1.95 -6.32 21.59
C GLN A 68 -2.99 -5.40 20.95
N ARG A 69 -2.78 -4.97 19.70
CA ARG A 69 -3.71 -4.07 18.99
C ARG A 69 -5.07 -4.72 18.75
N ALA A 70 -5.06 -5.97 18.30
CA ALA A 70 -6.29 -6.72 18.13
C ALA A 70 -7.07 -6.84 19.44
N GLY A 71 -6.39 -7.12 20.57
CA GLY A 71 -7.01 -7.14 21.90
C GLY A 71 -7.64 -5.80 22.27
N GLN A 72 -6.89 -4.70 22.13
CA GLN A 72 -7.40 -3.35 22.43
C GLN A 72 -8.62 -2.98 21.57
N ILE A 73 -8.57 -3.25 20.26
CA ILE A 73 -9.68 -3.00 19.36
C ILE A 73 -10.93 -3.79 19.79
N LEU A 74 -10.77 -5.06 20.18
CA LEU A 74 -11.88 -5.90 20.61
C LEU A 74 -12.42 -5.48 21.98
N ASP A 75 -11.57 -5.04 22.89
CA ASP A 75 -11.95 -4.54 24.22
C ASP A 75 -12.73 -3.22 24.15
N ASP A 76 -12.46 -2.40 23.13
CA ASP A 76 -13.12 -1.11 22.90
C ASP A 76 -14.45 -1.22 22.13
N LEU A 77 -14.87 -2.45 21.73
CA LEU A 77 -16.13 -2.62 21.01
C LEU A 77 -17.35 -2.37 21.90
N PRO A 78 -18.45 -1.80 21.34
CA PRO A 78 -19.70 -1.61 22.07
C PRO A 78 -20.27 -2.93 22.59
N ILE A 79 -20.73 -2.94 23.85
CA ILE A 79 -21.35 -4.11 24.49
C ILE A 79 -22.87 -3.98 24.41
N ASN A 80 -23.55 -5.01 23.90
CA ASN A 80 -25.01 -5.06 23.72
C ASN A 80 -25.57 -4.01 22.75
N GLU A 81 -24.75 -3.57 21.81
CA GLU A 81 -25.12 -2.63 20.75
C GLU A 81 -24.69 -3.17 19.38
N GLU A 82 -25.43 -2.83 18.32
CA GLU A 82 -25.00 -3.12 16.95
C GLU A 82 -23.86 -2.19 16.56
N PHE A 83 -22.86 -2.74 15.89
CA PHE A 83 -21.74 -1.95 15.37
C PHE A 83 -21.27 -2.48 14.01
N ASN A 84 -20.55 -1.64 13.28
CA ASN A 84 -19.96 -2.01 12.00
C ASN A 84 -18.60 -2.66 12.21
N TRP A 85 -18.54 -3.99 12.06
CA TRP A 85 -17.30 -4.78 12.21
C TRP A 85 -16.18 -4.29 11.29
N VAL A 86 -16.49 -4.02 10.02
CA VAL A 86 -15.49 -3.58 9.05
C VAL A 86 -14.82 -2.30 9.53
N LYS A 87 -15.62 -1.32 9.95
CA LYS A 87 -15.13 -0.01 10.41
C LYS A 87 -14.35 -0.11 11.71
N HIS A 88 -14.88 -0.82 12.70
CA HIS A 88 -14.31 -0.82 14.06
C HIS A 88 -13.20 -1.84 14.26
N VAL A 89 -13.13 -2.90 13.45
CA VAL A 89 -12.13 -3.95 13.60
C VAL A 89 -11.21 -4.03 12.38
N SER A 90 -11.76 -4.35 11.21
CA SER A 90 -10.93 -4.67 10.04
C SER A 90 -10.13 -3.47 9.55
N VAL A 91 -10.78 -2.33 9.36
CA VAL A 91 -10.15 -1.05 8.94
C VAL A 91 -9.17 -0.55 10.00
N GLU A 92 -9.58 -0.61 11.26
CA GLU A 92 -8.77 -0.11 12.36
C GLU A 92 -7.45 -0.90 12.51
N LEU A 93 -7.53 -2.24 12.52
CA LEU A 93 -6.34 -3.08 12.65
C LEU A 93 -5.40 -2.95 11.45
N THR A 94 -5.93 -2.98 10.23
CA THR A 94 -5.10 -2.84 9.02
C THR A 94 -4.46 -1.46 8.92
N GLY A 95 -5.20 -0.40 9.21
CA GLY A 95 -4.68 0.96 9.24
C GLY A 95 -3.55 1.14 10.25
N GLN A 96 -3.71 0.65 11.49
CA GLN A 96 -2.68 0.69 12.52
C GLN A 96 -1.41 -0.08 12.09
N MET A 97 -1.58 -1.23 11.45
CA MET A 97 -0.43 -2.03 11.00
C MET A 97 0.29 -1.37 9.82
N LEU A 98 -0.44 -0.81 8.85
CA LEU A 98 0.16 -0.04 7.76
C LEU A 98 0.98 1.14 8.30
N ALA A 99 0.42 1.94 9.21
CA ALA A 99 1.14 3.05 9.81
C ALA A 99 2.44 2.60 10.48
N THR A 100 2.44 1.41 11.09
CA THR A 100 3.67 0.81 11.67
C THR A 100 4.67 0.39 10.61
N LEU A 101 4.23 -0.30 9.54
CA LEU A 101 5.12 -0.78 8.48
C LEU A 101 5.78 0.36 7.71
N PHE A 102 5.08 1.47 7.54
CA PHE A 102 5.60 2.68 6.90
C PHE A 102 6.31 3.64 7.87
N ASP A 103 6.25 3.39 9.18
CA ASP A 103 6.74 4.28 10.27
C ASP A 103 6.21 5.71 10.12
N VAL A 104 4.89 5.82 9.91
CA VAL A 104 4.15 7.09 9.90
C VAL A 104 3.30 7.22 11.18
N PRO A 105 2.88 8.46 11.56
CA PRO A 105 2.09 8.69 12.76
C PRO A 105 0.80 7.85 12.77
N GLN A 106 0.44 7.29 13.94
CA GLN A 106 -0.77 6.46 14.08
C GLN A 106 -2.06 7.26 13.88
N GLU A 107 -2.05 8.55 14.13
CA GLU A 107 -3.14 9.48 13.83
C GLU A 107 -3.45 9.58 12.33
N ASP A 108 -2.46 9.30 11.48
CA ASP A 108 -2.59 9.34 10.02
C ASP A 108 -3.02 7.99 9.41
N ARG A 109 -3.18 6.93 10.21
CA ARG A 109 -3.49 5.57 9.72
C ARG A 109 -4.67 5.50 8.76
N LEU A 110 -5.71 6.31 9.00
CA LEU A 110 -6.90 6.32 8.13
C LEU A 110 -6.66 7.00 6.78
N LYS A 111 -5.62 7.84 6.66
CA LYS A 111 -5.21 8.39 5.35
C LYS A 111 -4.71 7.25 4.43
N LEU A 112 -3.96 6.28 4.97
CA LEU A 112 -3.49 5.14 4.18
C LEU A 112 -4.66 4.29 3.67
N VAL A 113 -5.64 4.05 4.53
CA VAL A 113 -6.88 3.34 4.14
C VAL A 113 -7.62 4.12 3.06
N HIS A 114 -7.79 5.44 3.25
CA HIS A 114 -8.44 6.32 2.29
C HIS A 114 -7.74 6.29 0.91
N TRP A 115 -6.42 6.37 0.86
CA TRP A 115 -5.68 6.29 -0.42
C TRP A 115 -5.77 4.91 -1.08
N SER A 116 -5.86 3.84 -0.28
CA SER A 116 -6.17 2.50 -0.81
C SER A 116 -7.53 2.47 -1.49
N ASP A 117 -8.55 2.99 -0.84
CA ASP A 117 -9.91 3.06 -1.37
C ASP A 117 -9.98 3.98 -2.60
N THR A 118 -9.28 5.13 -2.57
CA THR A 118 -9.16 6.07 -3.70
C THR A 118 -8.70 5.38 -4.97
N VAL A 119 -7.59 4.64 -4.90
CA VAL A 119 -7.00 3.99 -6.10
C VAL A 119 -7.93 2.94 -6.68
N GLN A 120 -8.63 2.21 -5.83
CA GLN A 120 -9.53 1.15 -6.28
C GLN A 120 -10.83 1.67 -6.88
N ASN A 121 -11.21 2.90 -6.51
CA ASN A 121 -12.45 3.54 -6.97
C ASN A 121 -12.18 4.73 -7.92
N LEU A 122 -10.98 4.85 -8.49
CA LEU A 122 -10.70 5.85 -9.52
C LEU A 122 -11.62 5.64 -10.72
N GLY A 123 -12.39 6.70 -11.04
CA GLY A 123 -13.37 6.67 -12.14
C GLY A 123 -14.72 6.07 -11.75
N ASP A 124 -14.92 5.67 -10.51
CA ASP A 124 -16.25 5.31 -10.00
C ASP A 124 -17.03 6.57 -9.63
N PRO A 125 -18.15 6.88 -10.33
CA PRO A 125 -18.95 8.08 -10.07
C PRO A 125 -19.71 8.02 -8.74
N GLU A 126 -19.82 6.84 -8.10
CA GLU A 126 -20.39 6.73 -6.75
C GLU A 126 -19.39 7.16 -5.68
N PHE A 127 -18.09 7.11 -5.99
CA PHE A 127 -17.02 7.47 -5.05
C PHE A 127 -16.50 8.89 -5.27
N PHE A 128 -16.32 9.30 -6.54
CA PHE A 128 -15.87 10.64 -6.92
C PHE A 128 -16.82 11.26 -7.94
N GLU A 129 -17.23 12.51 -7.71
CA GLU A 129 -18.05 13.26 -8.67
C GLU A 129 -17.31 13.48 -10.01
N THR A 130 -15.99 13.65 -9.94
CA THR A 130 -15.13 13.77 -11.13
C THR A 130 -13.82 13.01 -10.93
N PRO A 131 -13.21 12.49 -12.01
CA PRO A 131 -11.90 11.82 -11.92
C PRO A 131 -10.80 12.69 -11.31
N GLU A 132 -10.86 14.01 -11.53
CA GLU A 132 -9.88 14.97 -11.01
C GLU A 132 -9.81 14.97 -9.49
N GLN A 133 -10.93 14.71 -8.80
CA GLN A 133 -10.97 14.60 -7.33
C GLN A 133 -10.11 13.41 -6.87
N GLY A 134 -10.25 12.24 -7.50
CA GLY A 134 -9.42 11.09 -7.20
C GLY A 134 -7.93 11.35 -7.43
N PHE A 135 -7.58 12.05 -8.53
CA PHE A 135 -6.20 12.44 -8.78
C PHE A 135 -5.64 13.43 -7.76
N GLN A 136 -6.45 14.38 -7.28
CA GLN A 136 -6.05 15.29 -6.20
C GLN A 136 -5.68 14.53 -4.92
N GLU A 137 -6.43 13.50 -4.56
CA GLU A 137 -6.12 12.62 -3.43
C GLU A 137 -4.79 11.86 -3.64
N LEU A 138 -4.51 11.39 -4.85
CA LEU A 138 -3.23 10.74 -5.17
C LEU A 138 -2.06 11.71 -5.12
N PHE A 139 -2.24 12.96 -5.53
CA PHE A 139 -1.22 14.00 -5.37
C PHE A 139 -0.98 14.34 -3.89
N ALA A 140 -2.04 14.35 -3.06
CA ALA A 140 -1.90 14.52 -1.61
C ALA A 140 -1.11 13.34 -0.98
N CYS A 141 -1.38 12.11 -1.42
CA CYS A 141 -0.61 10.93 -1.05
C CYS A 141 0.87 11.07 -1.44
N LEU A 142 1.15 11.46 -2.68
CA LEU A 142 2.52 11.69 -3.16
C LEU A 142 3.25 12.74 -2.32
N ALA A 143 2.61 13.88 -2.08
CA ALA A 143 3.21 14.97 -1.28
C ALA A 143 3.56 14.47 0.13
N TYR A 144 2.61 13.79 0.79
CA TYR A 144 2.79 13.22 2.12
C TYR A 144 3.99 12.27 2.18
N PHE A 145 4.03 11.28 1.30
CA PHE A 145 5.12 10.29 1.32
C PHE A 145 6.45 10.83 0.82
N THR A 146 6.44 11.85 -0.05
CA THR A 146 7.68 12.52 -0.48
C THR A 146 8.40 13.18 0.70
N GLU A 147 7.67 13.80 1.64
CA GLU A 147 8.28 14.37 2.85
C GLU A 147 9.00 13.31 3.67
N PHE A 148 8.35 12.18 3.94
CA PHE A 148 8.96 11.06 4.67
C PHE A 148 10.15 10.46 3.90
N TYR A 149 10.00 10.23 2.61
CA TYR A 149 11.05 9.66 1.77
C TYR A 149 12.31 10.53 1.75
N GLU A 150 12.18 11.85 1.54
CA GLU A 150 13.29 12.77 1.55
C GLU A 150 13.90 12.96 2.95
N ALA A 151 13.10 12.87 4.00
CA ALA A 151 13.60 12.85 5.37
C ALA A 151 14.40 11.58 5.66
N ARG A 152 13.93 10.40 5.19
CA ARG A 152 14.64 9.11 5.36
C ARG A 152 15.96 9.08 4.61
N LYS A 153 16.04 9.64 3.40
CA LYS A 153 17.31 9.76 2.65
C LYS A 153 18.41 10.49 3.43
N LYS A 154 18.03 11.42 4.30
CA LYS A 154 18.97 12.23 5.11
C LYS A 154 19.25 11.64 6.50
N ALA A 155 18.49 10.66 6.92
CA ALA A 155 18.60 10.01 8.22
C ALA A 155 19.31 8.65 8.11
N PRO A 156 19.85 8.09 9.20
CA PRO A 156 20.32 6.71 9.20
C PRO A 156 19.19 5.73 8.79
N PRO A 157 19.54 4.61 8.13
CA PRO A 157 18.55 3.59 7.78
C PRO A 157 17.78 3.06 8.99
N LYS A 158 16.46 2.91 8.84
CA LYS A 158 15.55 2.31 9.81
C LYS A 158 14.87 1.08 9.17
N PHE A 159 14.33 0.22 10.02
CA PHE A 159 13.57 -0.94 9.56
C PHE A 159 12.09 -0.57 9.36
N ASP A 160 11.83 0.22 8.32
CA ASP A 160 10.51 0.61 7.84
C ASP A 160 10.51 0.65 6.30
N LEU A 161 9.33 0.53 5.68
CA LEU A 161 9.20 0.46 4.22
C LEU A 161 9.74 1.71 3.52
N ILE A 162 9.50 2.91 4.08
CA ILE A 162 9.97 4.16 3.47
C ILE A 162 11.50 4.22 3.51
N SER A 163 12.10 3.89 4.65
CA SER A 163 13.54 3.88 4.81
C SER A 163 14.21 2.85 3.90
N MET A 164 13.61 1.65 3.75
CA MET A 164 14.11 0.63 2.81
C MET A 164 14.12 1.16 1.39
N LEU A 165 13.03 1.76 0.93
CA LEU A 165 12.95 2.35 -0.41
C LEU A 165 13.92 3.52 -0.61
N ALA A 166 14.13 4.33 0.43
CA ALA A 166 14.95 5.54 0.36
C ALA A 166 16.47 5.26 0.31
N HIS A 167 16.93 4.09 0.78
CA HIS A 167 18.35 3.79 0.91
C HIS A 167 18.88 2.73 -0.08
N ASP A 168 17.99 1.95 -0.70
CA ASP A 168 18.44 0.93 -1.65
C ASP A 168 18.79 1.54 -3.01
N GLU A 169 19.88 1.06 -3.61
CA GLU A 169 20.39 1.53 -4.91
C GLU A 169 19.38 1.37 -6.06
N SER A 170 18.44 0.43 -5.95
CA SER A 170 17.43 0.20 -7.00
C SER A 170 16.17 1.07 -6.86
N THR A 171 16.03 1.79 -5.73
CA THR A 171 14.80 2.55 -5.42
C THR A 171 15.05 3.97 -4.92
N LYS A 172 16.27 4.31 -4.47
CA LYS A 172 16.59 5.63 -3.91
C LYS A 172 16.41 6.81 -4.88
N ASP A 173 16.45 6.53 -6.19
CA ASP A 173 16.35 7.55 -7.25
C ASP A 173 15.07 7.34 -8.10
N MET A 174 14.01 6.74 -7.53
CA MET A 174 12.72 6.63 -8.19
C MET A 174 12.16 8.01 -8.58
N SER A 175 11.51 8.09 -9.74
CA SER A 175 10.71 9.26 -10.09
C SER A 175 9.54 9.42 -9.11
N PRO A 176 8.94 10.62 -9.00
CA PRO A 176 7.76 10.81 -8.15
C PRO A 176 6.62 9.83 -8.47
N GLN A 177 6.40 9.52 -9.75
CA GLN A 177 5.39 8.57 -10.19
C GLN A 177 5.73 7.13 -9.76
N GLU A 178 6.98 6.69 -9.90
CA GLU A 178 7.41 5.37 -9.42
C GLU A 178 7.33 5.27 -7.89
N LEU A 179 7.69 6.33 -7.17
CA LEU A 179 7.54 6.37 -5.71
C LEU A 179 6.07 6.19 -5.33
N LEU A 180 5.18 7.01 -5.90
CA LEU A 180 3.75 6.93 -5.63
C LEU A 180 3.20 5.54 -5.98
N GLY A 181 3.51 5.02 -7.16
CA GLY A 181 3.05 3.71 -7.61
C GLY A 181 3.47 2.59 -6.66
N ASN A 182 4.72 2.57 -6.23
CA ASN A 182 5.21 1.55 -5.30
C ASN A 182 4.65 1.71 -3.88
N ILE A 183 4.45 2.94 -3.39
CA ILE A 183 3.78 3.20 -2.11
C ILE A 183 2.33 2.70 -2.16
N ILE A 184 1.58 3.08 -3.19
CA ILE A 184 0.19 2.65 -3.38
C ILE A 184 0.09 1.13 -3.48
N LEU A 185 0.97 0.48 -4.23
CA LEU A 185 1.01 -0.98 -4.33
C LEU A 185 1.14 -1.64 -2.95
N LEU A 186 2.05 -1.12 -2.10
CA LEU A 186 2.27 -1.65 -0.76
C LEU A 186 1.10 -1.36 0.18
N ILE A 187 0.47 -0.19 0.06
CA ILE A 187 -0.72 0.17 0.84
C ILE A 187 -1.89 -0.74 0.46
N VAL A 188 -2.24 -0.83 -0.83
CA VAL A 188 -3.38 -1.64 -1.31
C VAL A 188 -3.18 -3.12 -0.97
N GLY A 189 -1.98 -3.65 -1.23
CA GLY A 189 -1.67 -5.05 -0.92
C GLY A 189 -1.74 -5.38 0.56
N GLY A 190 -1.38 -4.44 1.44
CA GLY A 190 -1.42 -4.61 2.90
C GLY A 190 -2.79 -4.31 3.53
N ASN A 191 -3.59 -3.46 2.91
CA ASN A 191 -4.89 -3.04 3.43
C ASN A 191 -6.03 -3.96 2.97
N ASP A 192 -6.32 -3.97 1.68
CA ASP A 192 -7.59 -4.46 1.15
C ASP A 192 -7.76 -5.97 1.31
N THR A 193 -6.75 -6.75 0.94
CA THR A 193 -6.77 -8.20 1.06
C THR A 193 -6.91 -8.65 2.52
N THR A 194 -6.19 -7.99 3.44
CA THR A 194 -6.23 -8.31 4.87
C THR A 194 -7.56 -7.86 5.50
N ARG A 195 -8.02 -6.66 5.22
CA ARG A 195 -9.30 -6.12 5.66
C ARG A 195 -10.46 -7.05 5.28
N ASN A 196 -10.50 -7.47 4.02
CA ASN A 196 -11.54 -8.36 3.51
C ASN A 196 -11.45 -9.76 4.12
N SER A 197 -10.23 -10.28 4.37
CA SER A 197 -10.04 -11.56 5.05
C SER A 197 -10.52 -11.53 6.49
N ILE A 198 -10.23 -10.46 7.25
CA ILE A 198 -10.72 -10.28 8.62
C ILE A 198 -12.25 -10.18 8.63
N SER A 199 -12.83 -9.42 7.69
CA SER A 199 -14.28 -9.24 7.60
C SER A 199 -14.99 -10.52 7.22
N GLY A 200 -14.48 -11.27 6.23
CA GLY A 200 -15.05 -12.53 5.79
C GLY A 200 -14.88 -13.67 6.81
N GLY A 201 -13.91 -13.57 7.70
CA GLY A 201 -13.66 -14.59 8.73
C GLY A 201 -14.67 -14.63 9.89
N VAL A 202 -15.58 -13.64 9.98
CA VAL A 202 -16.64 -13.57 11.01
C VAL A 202 -18.03 -13.83 10.45
N LEU A 203 -18.16 -14.05 9.14
CA LEU A 203 -19.40 -14.45 8.48
C LEU A 203 -19.56 -15.99 8.51
#